data_6758343b7e45841022f4f6914703f3a3
#
_entry.id   6758343b7e45841022f4f6914703f3a3
#
_cell.length_a   1.000
_cell.length_b   1.000
_cell.length_c   1.000
_cell.angle_alpha   90.00
_cell.angle_beta   90.00
_cell.angle_gamma   90.00
#
_symmetry.space_group_name_H-M   'P 1'
#
loop_
_entity.id
_entity.type
_entity.pdbx_description
1 polymer ?
#
loop_
_entity_poly.entity_id
_entity_poly.type
_entity_poly.pdbx_seq_one_letter_code
_entity_poly.pdbx_strand_id
1 'polypeptide(L)'
;MNNKSMVKETKWTLLIVIYLLFVGCSGSKNDFEASGTFEAEGTIISAEATGVIRQFDVEEGQELTAGQIIGYIDSTQLYLKKRQLESQIRALQGRKPNIAVQLSALQAQLQTAQTERTRLEKLVAGDAATRKQLDDVNAQIEVLKKQINAQQSSLKISSDGISDDVATLQVQIEQLEDQLAKHRLTAPQNGTVLAKIAKVNELTTVGKPLYKIADLQNITFRAFVT
;
A
#
# COMPACT_ATOMS: atom_id res chain seq x y z
N MET A 1 24.06 -60.63 -88.69
CA MET A 1 22.99 -61.25 -87.94
C MET A 1 22.92 -60.58 -86.57
N ASN A 2 21.99 -59.82 -86.43
CA ASN A 2 21.09 -59.33 -85.37
C ASN A 2 21.69 -58.61 -84.16
N ASN A 3 22.13 -57.36 -84.41
CA ASN A 3 22.43 -56.41 -83.33
C ASN A 3 21.22 -55.56 -82.92
N LYS A 4 20.02 -55.78 -83.51
CA LYS A 4 18.78 -54.99 -83.23
C LYS A 4 17.90 -55.60 -82.10
N SER A 5 18.07 -56.88 -81.74
CA SER A 5 17.28 -57.48 -80.65
C SER A 5 17.87 -57.21 -79.27
N MET A 6 19.17 -57.15 -79.12
CA MET A 6 19.81 -56.87 -77.82
C MET A 6 19.58 -55.42 -77.32
N VAL A 7 19.50 -54.46 -78.20
CA VAL A 7 19.26 -53.05 -77.82
C VAL A 7 17.81 -52.81 -77.36
N LYS A 8 16.82 -53.63 -77.76
CA LYS A 8 15.45 -53.58 -77.35
C LYS A 8 15.23 -54.15 -75.96
N GLU A 9 15.89 -55.22 -75.64
CA GLU A 9 15.86 -55.85 -74.33
C GLU A 9 16.53 -54.99 -73.26
N THR A 10 17.64 -54.35 -73.56
CA THR A 10 18.37 -53.47 -72.61
C THR A 10 17.59 -52.17 -72.32
N LYS A 11 16.80 -51.66 -73.28
CA LYS A 11 15.93 -50.51 -73.05
C LYS A 11 14.76 -50.83 -72.15
N TRP A 12 14.19 -52.02 -72.29
CA TRP A 12 13.06 -52.46 -71.48
C TRP A 12 13.45 -52.75 -70.05
N THR A 13 14.63 -53.38 -69.83
CA THR A 13 15.19 -53.63 -68.52
C THR A 13 15.58 -52.34 -67.81
N LEU A 14 16.08 -51.34 -68.56
CA LEU A 14 16.37 -49.98 -67.98
C LEU A 14 15.12 -49.26 -67.59
N LEU A 15 14.02 -49.38 -68.37
CA LEU A 15 12.72 -48.78 -68.01
C LEU A 15 12.06 -49.41 -66.79
N ILE A 16 12.23 -50.73 -66.62
CA ILE A 16 11.71 -51.47 -65.46
C ILE A 16 12.51 -51.09 -64.19
N VAL A 17 13.83 -50.90 -64.28
CA VAL A 17 14.68 -50.47 -63.16
C VAL A 17 14.36 -49.03 -62.76
N ILE A 18 14.12 -48.12 -63.73
CA ILE A 18 13.71 -46.75 -63.44
C ILE A 18 12.31 -46.72 -62.80
N TYR A 19 11.37 -47.58 -63.26
CA TYR A 19 10.06 -47.68 -62.65
C TYR A 19 10.07 -48.23 -61.22
N LEU A 20 10.98 -49.19 -60.90
CA LEU A 20 11.21 -49.71 -59.55
C LEU A 20 11.79 -48.68 -58.60
N LEU A 21 12.61 -47.73 -59.11
CA LEU A 21 13.19 -46.66 -58.32
C LEU A 21 12.14 -45.60 -57.94
N PHE A 22 11.01 -45.45 -58.67
CA PHE A 22 9.94 -44.51 -58.38
C PHE A 22 8.91 -45.05 -57.36
N VAL A 23 8.89 -46.34 -57.05
CA VAL A 23 7.95 -46.93 -56.10
C VAL A 23 8.48 -46.92 -54.66
N GLY A 24 9.73 -46.52 -54.43
CA GLY A 24 10.40 -46.55 -53.12
C GLY A 24 10.16 -45.35 -52.21
N CYS A 25 9.39 -44.31 -52.58
CA CYS A 25 9.11 -43.16 -51.73
C CYS A 25 7.69 -43.21 -51.19
N SER A 26 7.33 -44.27 -50.47
CA SER A 26 6.19 -44.26 -49.56
C SER A 26 6.68 -43.59 -48.27
N GLY A 27 6.48 -42.26 -48.20
CA GLY A 27 6.75 -41.49 -46.98
C GLY A 27 5.92 -42.07 -45.84
N SER A 28 6.58 -42.60 -44.84
CA SER A 28 5.98 -42.89 -43.55
C SER A 28 5.27 -41.61 -43.06
N LYS A 29 3.96 -41.58 -43.16
CA LYS A 29 3.19 -40.62 -42.40
C LYS A 29 3.42 -40.99 -40.93
N ASN A 30 4.25 -40.20 -40.27
CA ASN A 30 4.25 -40.19 -38.82
C ASN A 30 2.86 -39.60 -38.40
N ASP A 31 1.87 -40.44 -38.28
CA ASP A 31 0.61 -40.11 -37.65
C ASP A 31 0.94 -39.93 -36.17
N PHE A 32 1.16 -38.66 -35.76
CA PHE A 32 1.22 -38.30 -34.35
C PHE A 32 -0.17 -38.46 -33.78
N GLU A 33 -0.37 -39.51 -32.98
CA GLU A 33 -1.67 -39.79 -32.34
C GLU A 33 -1.99 -38.76 -31.21
N ALA A 34 -1.03 -37.96 -30.82
CA ALA A 34 -1.24 -36.89 -29.84
C ALA A 34 -0.24 -35.72 -30.08
N SER A 35 -0.76 -34.53 -29.97
CA SER A 35 0.04 -33.28 -29.86
C SER A 35 -0.27 -32.60 -28.55
N GLY A 36 0.73 -32.00 -27.92
CA GLY A 36 0.51 -31.31 -26.66
C GLY A 36 1.46 -30.12 -26.50
N THR A 37 1.02 -29.17 -25.71
CA THR A 37 1.80 -27.99 -25.33
C THR A 37 1.95 -27.93 -23.83
N PHE A 38 3.13 -27.52 -23.37
CA PHE A 38 3.34 -27.13 -21.98
C PHE A 38 2.91 -25.69 -21.79
N GLU A 39 1.97 -25.47 -20.87
CA GLU A 39 1.44 -24.14 -20.56
C GLU A 39 1.71 -23.83 -19.11
N ALA A 40 2.30 -22.65 -18.85
CA ALA A 40 2.37 -22.06 -17.51
C ALA A 40 1.26 -21.02 -17.40
N GLU A 41 0.49 -21.07 -16.31
CA GLU A 41 -0.51 -20.02 -16.03
C GLU A 41 0.19 -18.71 -15.71
N GLY A 42 0.19 -17.79 -16.68
CA GLY A 42 0.82 -16.49 -16.52
C GLY A 42 -0.18 -15.44 -16.01
N THR A 43 0.17 -14.81 -14.89
CA THR A 43 -0.57 -13.68 -14.31
C THR A 43 -0.02 -12.36 -14.86
N ILE A 44 -0.91 -11.48 -15.34
CA ILE A 44 -0.54 -10.12 -15.75
C ILE A 44 -0.62 -9.22 -14.52
N ILE A 45 0.50 -8.63 -14.17
CA ILE A 45 0.59 -7.65 -13.08
C ILE A 45 0.41 -6.26 -13.67
N SER A 46 -0.57 -5.54 -13.14
CA SER A 46 -0.96 -4.21 -13.59
C SER A 46 -0.62 -3.15 -12.54
N ALA A 47 -0.50 -1.90 -12.97
CA ALA A 47 -0.26 -0.77 -12.08
C ALA A 47 -1.46 -0.51 -11.16
N GLU A 48 -1.20 -0.24 -9.89
CA GLU A 48 -2.20 0.15 -8.89
C GLU A 48 -2.27 1.68 -8.71
N ALA A 49 -1.35 2.41 -9.35
CA ALA A 49 -1.25 3.87 -9.26
C ALA A 49 -1.05 4.51 -10.62
N THR A 50 -1.36 5.81 -10.70
CA THR A 50 -1.17 6.62 -11.91
C THR A 50 0.02 7.55 -11.76
N GLY A 51 0.93 7.55 -12.73
CA GLY A 51 2.11 8.41 -12.75
C GLY A 51 3.18 7.92 -13.71
N VAL A 52 4.30 8.61 -13.74
CA VAL A 52 5.46 8.21 -14.55
C VAL A 52 6.26 7.14 -13.81
N ILE A 53 6.55 6.04 -14.46
CA ILE A 53 7.43 4.99 -13.93
C ILE A 53 8.85 5.54 -13.86
N ARG A 54 9.39 5.72 -12.67
CA ARG A 54 10.75 6.26 -12.45
C ARG A 54 11.81 5.17 -12.40
N GLN A 55 11.43 4.01 -11.91
CA GLN A 55 12.30 2.83 -11.86
C GLN A 55 11.47 1.58 -12.12
N PHE A 56 12.03 0.64 -12.89
CA PHE A 56 11.39 -0.64 -13.18
C PHE A 56 12.45 -1.68 -13.53
N ASP A 57 12.93 -2.37 -12.49
CA ASP A 57 14.04 -3.31 -12.52
C ASP A 57 13.50 -4.74 -12.70
N VAL A 58 12.90 -4.98 -13.87
CA VAL A 58 12.35 -6.26 -14.27
C VAL A 58 12.92 -6.63 -15.62
N GLU A 59 13.39 -7.88 -15.77
CA GLU A 59 13.86 -8.43 -17.03
C GLU A 59 13.15 -9.75 -17.34
N GLU A 60 12.97 -10.05 -18.63
CA GLU A 60 12.37 -11.31 -19.05
C GLU A 60 13.29 -12.47 -18.67
N GLY A 61 12.74 -13.54 -18.12
CA GLY A 61 13.45 -14.68 -17.55
C GLY A 61 13.94 -14.48 -16.11
N GLN A 62 13.78 -13.30 -15.52
CA GLN A 62 14.17 -13.04 -14.13
C GLN A 62 13.22 -13.74 -13.15
N GLU A 63 13.79 -14.36 -12.12
CA GLU A 63 13.01 -14.86 -10.97
C GLU A 63 12.75 -13.75 -9.96
N LEU A 64 11.51 -13.61 -9.55
CA LEU A 64 11.06 -12.66 -8.54
C LEU A 64 10.51 -13.40 -7.33
N THR A 65 10.73 -12.82 -6.14
CA THR A 65 10.13 -13.29 -4.89
C THR A 65 9.00 -12.38 -4.46
N ALA A 66 7.96 -12.95 -3.82
CA ALA A 66 6.83 -12.18 -3.29
C ALA A 66 7.31 -11.07 -2.34
N GLY A 67 6.81 -9.84 -2.52
CA GLY A 67 7.22 -8.66 -1.77
C GLY A 67 8.50 -7.99 -2.24
N GLN A 68 9.22 -8.55 -3.22
CA GLN A 68 10.41 -7.92 -3.79
C GLN A 68 10.05 -6.60 -4.45
N ILE A 69 10.77 -5.52 -4.11
CA ILE A 69 10.61 -4.20 -4.75
C ILE A 69 11.28 -4.27 -6.12
N ILE A 70 10.52 -3.97 -7.16
CA ILE A 70 10.95 -4.02 -8.56
C ILE A 70 10.94 -2.64 -9.24
N GLY A 71 10.54 -1.60 -8.51
CA GLY A 71 10.53 -0.24 -9.02
C GLY A 71 9.57 0.67 -8.29
N TYR A 72 9.35 1.86 -8.86
CA TYR A 72 8.38 2.81 -8.33
C TYR A 72 7.85 3.77 -9.40
N ILE A 73 6.62 4.22 -9.16
CA ILE A 73 5.93 5.28 -9.91
C ILE A 73 6.15 6.61 -9.16
N ASP A 74 6.24 7.72 -9.87
CA ASP A 74 6.42 9.06 -9.28
C ASP A 74 5.31 9.37 -8.28
N SER A 75 5.67 9.55 -7.02
CA SER A 75 4.77 9.87 -5.91
C SER A 75 5.10 11.18 -5.22
N THR A 76 5.92 12.03 -5.85
CA THR A 76 6.44 13.28 -5.25
C THR A 76 5.32 14.17 -4.72
N GLN A 77 4.21 14.33 -5.46
CA GLN A 77 3.08 15.16 -5.04
C GLN A 77 2.36 14.60 -3.81
N LEU A 78 2.20 13.29 -3.73
CA LEU A 78 1.58 12.63 -2.57
C LEU A 78 2.47 12.78 -1.33
N TYR A 79 3.76 12.61 -1.48
CA TYR A 79 4.73 12.82 -0.40
C TYR A 79 4.69 14.26 0.13
N LEU A 80 4.67 15.26 -0.75
CA LEU A 80 4.55 16.67 -0.34
C LEU A 80 3.23 16.96 0.36
N LYS A 81 2.13 16.37 -0.11
CA LYS A 81 0.82 16.49 0.52
C LYS A 81 0.82 15.90 1.92
N LYS A 82 1.41 14.70 2.10
CA LYS A 82 1.60 14.09 3.42
C LYS A 82 2.37 15.02 4.37
N ARG A 83 3.51 15.57 3.92
CA ARG A 83 4.30 16.53 4.72
C ARG A 83 3.52 17.79 5.09
N GLN A 84 2.64 18.27 4.20
CA GLN A 84 1.76 19.39 4.49
C GLN A 84 0.80 19.07 5.63
N LEU A 85 0.13 17.89 5.62
CA LEU A 85 -0.77 17.45 6.69
C LEU A 85 -0.03 17.26 8.01
N GLU A 86 1.14 16.63 7.99
CA GLU A 86 1.99 16.50 9.19
C GLU A 86 2.35 17.86 9.80
N SER A 87 2.59 18.87 8.95
CA SER A 87 2.86 20.24 9.42
C SER A 87 1.63 20.88 10.03
N GLN A 88 0.42 20.63 9.48
CA GLN A 88 -0.84 21.10 10.04
C GLN A 88 -1.11 20.46 11.40
N ILE A 89 -0.85 19.15 11.56
CA ILE A 89 -0.96 18.46 12.85
C ILE A 89 -0.07 19.11 13.90
N ARG A 90 1.21 19.35 13.58
CA ARG A 90 2.13 20.02 14.50
C ARG A 90 1.64 21.41 14.92
N ALA A 91 1.09 22.18 13.97
CA ALA A 91 0.53 23.50 14.25
C ALA A 91 -0.70 23.44 15.17
N LEU A 92 -1.59 22.46 14.98
CA LEU A 92 -2.75 22.25 15.86
C LEU A 92 -2.32 21.80 17.26
N GLN A 93 -1.39 20.87 17.36
CA GLN A 93 -0.85 20.39 18.64
C GLN A 93 -0.21 21.53 19.45
N GLY A 94 0.47 22.45 18.76
CA GLY A 94 1.05 23.65 19.40
C GLY A 94 0.02 24.64 19.96
N ARG A 95 -1.26 24.55 19.52
CA ARG A 95 -2.38 25.37 20.03
C ARG A 95 -3.08 24.73 21.23
N LYS A 96 -2.76 23.48 21.55
CA LYS A 96 -3.41 22.76 22.64
C LYS A 96 -3.17 23.47 23.98
N PRO A 97 -4.22 23.86 24.72
CA PRO A 97 -4.06 24.62 25.95
C PRO A 97 -3.38 23.76 27.03
N ASN A 98 -2.44 24.38 27.75
CA ASN A 98 -1.94 23.77 28.98
C ASN A 98 -2.90 24.10 30.13
N ILE A 99 -3.81 23.16 30.39
CA ILE A 99 -4.88 23.32 31.36
C ILE A 99 -4.32 23.62 32.77
N ALA A 100 -3.26 22.92 33.19
CA ALA A 100 -2.67 23.11 34.51
C ALA A 100 -2.14 24.54 34.71
N VAL A 101 -1.43 25.07 33.70
CA VAL A 101 -0.91 26.45 33.76
C VAL A 101 -2.04 27.48 33.78
N GLN A 102 -3.09 27.28 32.97
CA GLN A 102 -4.19 28.23 32.91
C GLN A 102 -5.05 28.24 34.18
N LEU A 103 -5.11 27.13 34.91
CA LEU A 103 -5.84 27.04 36.18
C LEU A 103 -5.01 27.44 37.40
N SER A 104 -3.69 27.54 37.29
CA SER A 104 -2.78 27.74 38.42
C SER A 104 -3.09 28.95 39.26
N ALA A 105 -3.48 30.09 38.65
CA ALA A 105 -3.85 31.32 39.36
C ALA A 105 -5.12 31.14 40.20
N LEU A 106 -6.16 30.52 39.63
CA LEU A 106 -7.40 30.24 40.36
C LEU A 106 -7.18 29.21 41.48
N GLN A 107 -6.35 28.23 41.27
CA GLN A 107 -5.96 27.24 42.28
C GLN A 107 -5.20 27.91 43.44
N ALA A 108 -4.30 28.84 43.15
CA ALA A 108 -3.60 29.60 44.18
C ALA A 108 -4.56 30.48 45.01
N GLN A 109 -5.54 31.14 44.35
CA GLN A 109 -6.58 31.89 45.04
C GLN A 109 -7.42 30.99 45.95
N LEU A 110 -7.84 29.81 45.44
CA LEU A 110 -8.56 28.81 46.24
C LEU A 110 -7.75 28.37 47.46
N GLN A 111 -6.49 28.09 47.31
CA GLN A 111 -5.60 27.70 48.39
C GLN A 111 -5.50 28.80 49.45
N THR A 112 -5.37 30.06 49.02
CA THR A 112 -5.34 31.23 49.96
C THR A 112 -6.66 31.36 50.74
N ALA A 113 -7.81 31.23 50.04
CA ALA A 113 -9.12 31.30 50.69
C ALA A 113 -9.33 30.10 51.68
N GLN A 114 -8.84 28.91 51.35
CA GLN A 114 -8.88 27.76 52.27
C GLN A 114 -8.01 27.96 53.52
N THR A 115 -6.85 28.57 53.39
CA THR A 115 -5.98 28.92 54.50
C THR A 115 -6.67 29.97 55.42
N GLU A 116 -7.30 30.96 54.80
CA GLU A 116 -8.06 31.99 55.55
C GLU A 116 -9.28 31.39 56.26
N ARG A 117 -10.03 30.48 55.63
CA ARG A 117 -11.08 29.74 56.29
C ARG A 117 -10.61 29.02 57.54
N THR A 118 -9.46 28.28 57.44
CA THR A 118 -8.90 27.56 58.58
C THR A 118 -8.51 28.49 59.72
N ARG A 119 -8.00 29.70 59.41
CA ARG A 119 -7.68 30.73 60.36
C ARG A 119 -8.95 31.25 61.05
N LEU A 120 -10.01 31.61 60.28
CA LEU A 120 -11.26 32.13 60.80
C LEU A 120 -12.01 31.10 61.64
N GLU A 121 -11.98 29.81 61.27
CA GLU A 121 -12.56 28.73 62.06
C GLU A 121 -12.01 28.72 63.50
N LYS A 122 -10.69 28.88 63.67
CA LYS A 122 -10.01 28.97 64.96
C LYS A 122 -10.39 30.24 65.73
N LEU A 123 -10.49 31.38 65.03
CA LEU A 123 -10.85 32.68 65.68
C LEU A 123 -12.30 32.72 66.10
N VAL A 124 -13.22 32.12 65.31
CA VAL A 124 -14.62 32.00 65.67
C VAL A 124 -14.82 31.07 66.90
N ALA A 125 -14.04 29.98 66.94
CA ALA A 125 -14.06 29.11 68.13
C ALA A 125 -13.52 29.78 69.42
N GLY A 126 -12.70 30.82 69.30
CA GLY A 126 -12.21 31.64 70.40
C GLY A 126 -12.96 32.96 70.60
N ASP A 127 -14.13 33.14 69.98
CA ASP A 127 -14.97 34.37 70.03
C ASP A 127 -14.24 35.65 69.52
N ALA A 128 -13.18 35.46 68.73
CA ALA A 128 -12.35 36.54 68.16
C ALA A 128 -12.70 36.93 66.71
N ALA A 129 -13.67 36.26 66.09
CA ALA A 129 -14.22 36.54 64.74
C ALA A 129 -15.72 36.24 64.71
N THR A 130 -16.43 36.80 63.72
CA THR A 130 -17.88 36.61 63.57
C THR A 130 -18.17 35.40 62.65
N ARG A 131 -19.29 34.70 62.88
CA ARG A 131 -19.75 33.65 61.96
C ARG A 131 -19.96 34.14 60.55
N LYS A 132 -20.45 35.39 60.39
CA LYS A 132 -20.63 36.00 59.07
C LYS A 132 -19.34 36.05 58.27
N GLN A 133 -18.19 36.38 58.89
CA GLN A 133 -16.89 36.38 58.20
C GLN A 133 -16.51 34.98 57.71
N LEU A 134 -16.77 33.96 58.51
CA LEU A 134 -16.55 32.56 58.09
C LEU A 134 -17.47 32.15 56.92
N ASP A 135 -18.75 32.54 56.98
CA ASP A 135 -19.72 32.26 55.91
C ASP A 135 -19.34 32.96 54.60
N ASP A 136 -18.87 34.21 54.67
CA ASP A 136 -18.41 34.99 53.52
C ASP A 136 -17.20 34.28 52.82
N VAL A 137 -16.24 33.79 53.59
CA VAL A 137 -15.08 33.06 53.01
C VAL A 137 -15.51 31.69 52.47
N ASN A 138 -16.43 30.99 53.11
CA ASN A 138 -16.97 29.73 52.56
C ASN A 138 -17.70 29.99 51.22
N ALA A 139 -18.50 31.05 51.11
CA ALA A 139 -19.15 31.43 49.84
C ALA A 139 -18.09 31.75 48.75
N GLN A 140 -17.01 32.46 49.10
CA GLN A 140 -15.91 32.74 48.16
C GLN A 140 -15.21 31.46 47.67
N ILE A 141 -14.97 30.51 48.56
CA ILE A 141 -14.41 29.20 48.22
C ILE A 141 -15.31 28.47 47.21
N GLU A 142 -16.61 28.45 47.45
CA GLU A 142 -17.57 27.81 46.53
C GLU A 142 -17.61 28.49 45.14
N VAL A 143 -17.55 29.82 45.11
CA VAL A 143 -17.43 30.56 43.83
C VAL A 143 -16.16 30.19 43.09
N LEU A 144 -14.99 30.17 43.75
CA LEU A 144 -13.73 29.83 43.14
C LEU A 144 -13.71 28.37 42.61
N LYS A 145 -14.27 27.41 43.38
CA LYS A 145 -14.43 26.04 42.89
C LYS A 145 -15.26 25.94 41.61
N LYS A 146 -16.40 26.65 41.58
CA LYS A 146 -17.27 26.70 40.39
C LYS A 146 -16.58 27.35 39.21
N GLN A 147 -15.81 28.41 39.43
CA GLN A 147 -15.02 29.06 38.36
C GLN A 147 -13.92 28.12 37.82
N ILE A 148 -13.18 27.41 38.69
CA ILE A 148 -12.18 26.41 38.28
C ILE A 148 -12.84 25.33 37.45
N ASN A 149 -13.96 24.75 37.90
CA ASN A 149 -14.67 23.71 37.18
C ASN A 149 -15.17 24.18 35.80
N ALA A 150 -15.73 25.37 35.71
CA ALA A 150 -16.20 25.96 34.46
C ALA A 150 -15.04 26.19 33.48
N GLN A 151 -13.92 26.78 33.96
CA GLN A 151 -12.74 27.03 33.15
C GLN A 151 -12.08 25.73 32.71
N GLN A 152 -11.97 24.74 33.62
CA GLN A 152 -11.44 23.41 33.28
C GLN A 152 -12.28 22.72 32.21
N SER A 153 -13.61 22.76 32.34
CA SER A 153 -14.50 22.18 31.32
C SER A 153 -14.34 22.86 29.96
N SER A 154 -14.28 24.19 29.92
CA SER A 154 -14.07 24.96 28.68
C SER A 154 -12.75 24.61 28.00
N LEU A 155 -11.64 24.57 28.78
CA LEU A 155 -10.33 24.22 28.29
C LEU A 155 -10.26 22.76 27.81
N LYS A 156 -10.95 21.86 28.51
CA LYS A 156 -11.04 20.44 28.11
C LYS A 156 -11.75 20.30 26.78
N ILE A 157 -12.92 20.94 26.61
CA ILE A 157 -13.65 20.92 25.34
C ILE A 157 -12.79 21.45 24.19
N SER A 158 -12.06 22.55 24.41
CA SER A 158 -11.12 23.08 23.40
C SER A 158 -9.99 22.11 23.09
N SER A 159 -9.41 21.48 24.13
CA SER A 159 -8.35 20.48 23.96
C SER A 159 -8.83 19.21 23.23
N ASP A 160 -10.04 18.77 23.55
CA ASP A 160 -10.64 17.57 22.93
C ASP A 160 -10.96 17.87 21.45
N GLY A 161 -11.53 19.05 21.13
CA GLY A 161 -11.74 19.46 19.73
C GLY A 161 -10.47 19.51 18.90
N ILE A 162 -9.37 20.03 19.46
CA ILE A 162 -8.07 19.99 18.77
C ILE A 162 -7.61 18.53 18.55
N SER A 163 -7.85 17.65 19.52
CA SER A 163 -7.49 16.24 19.39
C SER A 163 -8.30 15.55 18.29
N ASP A 164 -9.57 15.87 18.15
CA ASP A 164 -10.46 15.33 17.10
C ASP A 164 -10.04 15.84 15.71
N ASP A 165 -9.66 17.12 15.61
CA ASP A 165 -9.10 17.69 14.37
C ASP A 165 -7.80 16.97 13.97
N VAL A 166 -6.90 16.72 14.94
CA VAL A 166 -5.67 15.97 14.70
C VAL A 166 -5.97 14.54 14.24
N ALA A 167 -6.92 13.87 14.88
CA ALA A 167 -7.33 12.51 14.48
C ALA A 167 -7.87 12.48 13.04
N THR A 168 -8.65 13.49 12.65
CA THR A 168 -9.16 13.61 11.27
C THR A 168 -8.02 13.77 10.26
N LEU A 169 -7.01 14.59 10.55
CA LEU A 169 -5.84 14.75 9.70
C LEU A 169 -4.98 13.48 9.65
N GLN A 170 -4.94 12.74 10.76
CA GLN A 170 -4.22 11.46 10.84
C GLN A 170 -4.80 10.44 9.85
N VAL A 171 -6.13 10.30 9.80
CA VAL A 171 -6.81 9.44 8.83
C VAL A 171 -6.49 9.85 7.38
N GLN A 172 -6.40 11.15 7.11
CA GLN A 172 -6.01 11.62 5.77
C GLN A 172 -4.56 11.24 5.45
N ILE A 173 -3.65 11.25 6.43
CA ILE A 173 -2.27 10.77 6.25
C ILE A 173 -2.26 9.28 5.95
N GLU A 174 -3.02 8.45 6.66
CA GLU A 174 -3.14 7.02 6.42
C GLU A 174 -3.62 6.70 4.99
N GLN A 175 -4.60 7.47 4.49
CA GLN A 175 -5.06 7.36 3.10
C GLN A 175 -3.94 7.69 2.09
N LEU A 176 -3.12 8.71 2.37
CA LEU A 176 -1.98 9.04 1.52
C LEU A 176 -0.87 7.98 1.62
N GLU A 177 -0.67 7.36 2.76
CA GLU A 177 0.29 6.27 2.95
C GLU A 177 -0.10 5.03 2.14
N ASP A 178 -1.40 4.67 2.11
CA ASP A 178 -1.91 3.61 1.24
C ASP A 178 -1.65 3.94 -0.25
N GLN A 179 -1.94 5.18 -0.66
CA GLN A 179 -1.64 5.60 -2.03
C GLN A 179 -0.14 5.57 -2.34
N LEU A 180 0.72 6.03 -1.41
CA LEU A 180 2.17 5.95 -1.54
C LEU A 180 2.68 4.51 -1.63
N ALA A 181 2.08 3.59 -0.88
CA ALA A 181 2.40 2.16 -0.96
C ALA A 181 2.10 1.60 -2.35
N LYS A 182 0.97 1.97 -2.96
CA LYS A 182 0.57 1.56 -4.33
C LYS A 182 1.48 2.13 -5.44
N HIS A 183 2.22 3.21 -5.16
CA HIS A 183 3.23 3.73 -6.09
C HIS A 183 4.54 2.94 -6.05
N ARG A 184 4.74 2.06 -5.07
CA ARG A 184 5.87 1.13 -5.02
C ARG A 184 5.49 -0.13 -5.77
N LEU A 185 6.24 -0.45 -6.81
CA LEU A 185 6.02 -1.65 -7.60
C LEU A 185 6.68 -2.84 -6.87
N THR A 186 5.88 -3.79 -6.45
CA THR A 186 6.34 -5.01 -5.77
C THR A 186 5.84 -6.25 -6.50
N ALA A 187 6.60 -7.35 -6.46
CA ALA A 187 6.15 -8.63 -6.98
C ALA A 187 5.10 -9.22 -6.02
N PRO A 188 3.86 -9.53 -6.47
CA PRO A 188 2.81 -10.04 -5.59
C PRO A 188 2.97 -11.52 -5.24
N GLN A 189 3.75 -12.26 -6.04
CA GLN A 189 3.97 -13.71 -5.90
C GLN A 189 5.38 -14.10 -6.37
N ASN A 190 5.81 -15.28 -5.99
CA ASN A 190 7.02 -15.88 -6.56
C ASN A 190 6.77 -16.31 -8.00
N GLY A 191 7.80 -16.25 -8.84
CA GLY A 191 7.71 -16.73 -10.21
C GLY A 191 8.76 -16.13 -11.14
N THR A 192 8.70 -16.53 -12.39
CA THR A 192 9.59 -16.05 -13.47
C THR A 192 8.83 -15.05 -14.35
N VAL A 193 9.47 -13.96 -14.69
CA VAL A 193 8.92 -12.95 -15.61
C VAL A 193 8.90 -13.52 -17.03
N LEU A 194 7.71 -13.62 -17.61
CA LEU A 194 7.53 -14.10 -18.98
C LEU A 194 7.63 -12.99 -20.03
N ALA A 195 7.18 -11.78 -19.67
CA ALA A 195 7.24 -10.63 -20.57
C ALA A 195 7.28 -9.32 -19.78
N LYS A 196 8.10 -8.39 -20.21
CA LYS A 196 8.13 -7.00 -19.73
C LYS A 196 7.33 -6.12 -20.68
N ILE A 197 6.23 -5.52 -20.18
CA ILE A 197 5.29 -4.74 -21.01
C ILE A 197 5.59 -3.25 -20.86
N ALA A 198 5.75 -2.75 -19.63
CA ALA A 198 5.99 -1.34 -19.35
C ALA A 198 7.48 -0.98 -19.37
N LYS A 199 7.77 0.30 -19.59
CA LYS A 199 9.14 0.85 -19.64
C LYS A 199 9.30 2.00 -18.67
N VAL A 200 10.55 2.23 -18.23
CA VAL A 200 10.93 3.41 -17.45
C VAL A 200 10.64 4.68 -18.26
N ASN A 201 10.22 5.73 -17.56
CA ASN A 201 9.76 7.02 -18.11
C ASN A 201 8.43 6.96 -18.89
N GLU A 202 7.73 5.83 -18.87
CA GLU A 202 6.39 5.72 -19.43
C GLU A 202 5.34 6.17 -18.41
N LEU A 203 4.28 6.84 -18.90
CA LEU A 203 3.12 7.14 -18.09
C LEU A 203 2.26 5.89 -17.93
N THR A 204 2.02 5.49 -16.69
CA THR A 204 1.08 4.40 -16.38
C THR A 204 -0.18 4.94 -15.71
N THR A 205 -1.25 4.16 -15.78
CA THR A 205 -2.54 4.40 -15.13
C THR A 205 -2.97 3.15 -14.40
N VAL A 206 -3.86 3.28 -13.43
CA VAL A 206 -4.44 2.13 -12.72
C VAL A 206 -5.00 1.12 -13.71
N GLY A 207 -4.65 -0.16 -13.55
CA GLY A 207 -5.05 -1.27 -14.43
C GLY A 207 -4.18 -1.47 -15.68
N LYS A 208 -3.22 -0.57 -15.98
CA LYS A 208 -2.32 -0.76 -17.13
C LYS A 208 -1.33 -1.91 -16.87
N PRO A 209 -1.21 -2.91 -17.78
CA PRO A 209 -0.27 -4.01 -17.62
C PRO A 209 1.18 -3.53 -17.52
N LEU A 210 1.93 -4.09 -16.56
CA LEU A 210 3.35 -3.79 -16.36
C LEU A 210 4.25 -4.95 -16.83
N TYR A 211 3.94 -6.15 -16.41
CA TYR A 211 4.68 -7.37 -16.79
C TYR A 211 3.80 -8.60 -16.59
N LYS A 212 4.24 -9.73 -17.13
CA LYS A 212 3.60 -11.04 -16.97
C LYS A 212 4.53 -11.95 -16.18
N ILE A 213 4.02 -12.60 -15.14
CA ILE A 213 4.76 -13.54 -14.29
C ILE A 213 4.06 -14.90 -14.28
N ALA A 214 4.81 -15.98 -14.21
CA ALA A 214 4.28 -17.33 -14.04
C ALA A 214 5.15 -18.14 -13.08
N ASP A 215 4.53 -19.07 -12.37
CA ASP A 215 5.24 -20.12 -11.65
C ASP A 215 5.60 -21.24 -12.64
N LEU A 216 6.89 -21.33 -12.98
CA LEU A 216 7.40 -22.36 -13.88
C LEU A 216 7.67 -23.71 -13.18
N GLN A 217 7.49 -23.80 -11.85
CA GLN A 217 7.57 -25.07 -11.13
C GLN A 217 6.30 -25.90 -11.30
N ASN A 218 5.17 -25.23 -11.60
CA ASN A 218 3.86 -25.83 -11.84
C ASN A 218 3.44 -25.62 -13.29
N ILE A 219 3.87 -26.56 -14.18
CA ILE A 219 3.55 -26.51 -15.62
C ILE A 219 2.44 -27.51 -15.91
N THR A 220 1.41 -27.06 -16.61
CA THR A 220 0.33 -27.92 -17.08
C THR A 220 0.64 -28.39 -18.52
N PHE A 221 0.63 -29.70 -18.73
CA PHE A 221 0.70 -30.27 -20.07
C PHE A 221 -0.72 -30.46 -20.61
N ARG A 222 -1.03 -29.79 -21.72
CA ARG A 222 -2.30 -29.94 -22.42
C ARG A 222 -2.07 -30.75 -23.69
N ALA A 223 -2.58 -31.97 -23.72
CA ALA A 223 -2.51 -32.86 -24.88
C ALA A 223 -3.85 -32.93 -25.61
N PHE A 224 -3.78 -32.91 -26.93
CA PHE A 224 -4.92 -33.19 -27.82
C PHE A 224 -4.68 -34.56 -28.44
N VAL A 225 -5.60 -35.49 -28.22
CA VAL A 225 -5.63 -36.84 -28.81
C VAL A 225 -6.63 -36.83 -29.91
N THR A 226 -6.23 -37.22 -31.13
CA THR A 226 -7.09 -37.37 -32.30
C THR A 226 -7.49 -38.81 -32.49
#